data_d7792291999025a7a6a860ceaf17cd74
#
_entry.id   d7792291999025a7a6a860ceaf17cd74
#
_cell.length_a   1.000
_cell.length_b   1.000
_cell.length_c   1.000
_cell.angle_alpha   90.00
_cell.angle_beta   90.00
_cell.angle_gamma   90.00
#
_symmetry.space_group_name_H-M   'P 1'
#
loop_
_entity.id
_entity.type
_entity.pdbx_description
1 polymer ?
#
loop_
_entity_poly.entity_id
_entity_poly.type
_entity_poly.pdbx_seq_one_letter_code
_entity_poly.pdbx_strand_id
1 'polypeptide(L)'
;ISKMKIRLKKLVNENGVRFVLIDYLHLINASDEKIREKQLRYICQILKDATKELHVTIILASQCHRSISSKTRVIPTLEDLSLSSEDIIDDVWLLYRPSYYKIFEDEQANDVTNIADLHLYKGGKKVSEEKFIFDISIPKFI
;
A
#
# COMPACT_ATOMS: atom_id res chain seq x y z
N ILE A 1 -13.41 1.88 -13.07
CA ILE A 1 -12.48 0.75 -13.22
C ILE A 1 -12.42 0.23 -14.67
N SER A 2 -13.56 0.09 -15.39
CA SER A 2 -13.61 -0.45 -16.76
C SER A 2 -12.74 0.32 -17.76
N LYS A 3 -12.82 1.66 -17.75
CA LYS A 3 -11.97 2.53 -18.60
C LYS A 3 -10.49 2.35 -18.29
N MET A 4 -10.13 2.16 -17.02
CA MET A 4 -8.75 1.91 -16.60
C MET A 4 -8.23 0.57 -17.14
N LYS A 5 -9.03 -0.50 -17.06
CA LYS A 5 -8.67 -1.82 -17.62
C LYS A 5 -8.43 -1.76 -19.14
N ILE A 6 -9.28 -1.05 -19.88
CA ILE A 6 -9.12 -0.86 -21.33
C ILE A 6 -7.81 -0.12 -21.64
N ARG A 7 -7.54 0.97 -20.91
CA ARG A 7 -6.31 1.73 -21.10
C ARG A 7 -5.06 0.91 -20.76
N LEU A 8 -5.12 0.12 -19.69
CA LEU A 8 -4.04 -0.78 -19.30
C LEU A 8 -3.73 -1.80 -20.38
N LYS A 9 -4.76 -2.49 -20.93
CA LYS A 9 -4.59 -3.41 -22.06
C LYS A 9 -3.89 -2.75 -23.24
N LYS A 10 -4.30 -1.53 -23.59
CA LYS A 10 -3.69 -0.77 -24.68
C LYS A 10 -2.20 -0.49 -24.40
N LEU A 11 -1.86 0.00 -23.21
CA LEU A 11 -0.47 0.30 -22.83
C LEU A 11 0.42 -0.96 -22.83
N VAL A 12 -0.10 -2.10 -22.38
CA VAL A 12 0.63 -3.36 -22.40
C VAL A 12 0.89 -3.81 -23.84
N ASN A 13 -0.14 -3.81 -24.68
CA ASN A 13 -0.04 -4.34 -26.04
C ASN A 13 0.77 -3.43 -26.99
N GLU A 14 0.61 -2.11 -26.86
CA GLU A 14 1.26 -1.16 -27.76
C GLU A 14 2.64 -0.71 -27.28
N ASN A 15 2.86 -0.64 -25.97
CA ASN A 15 4.07 -0.07 -25.37
C ASN A 15 4.89 -1.07 -24.56
N GLY A 16 4.44 -2.31 -24.43
CA GLY A 16 5.17 -3.35 -23.67
C GLY A 16 5.26 -3.10 -22.17
N VAL A 17 4.30 -2.36 -21.59
CA VAL A 17 4.28 -2.05 -20.14
C VAL A 17 4.24 -3.33 -19.33
N ARG A 18 5.10 -3.45 -18.31
CA ARG A 18 5.17 -4.59 -17.39
C ARG A 18 4.92 -4.21 -15.93
N PHE A 19 5.16 -2.95 -15.58
CA PHE A 19 4.96 -2.42 -14.23
C PHE A 19 3.96 -1.27 -14.26
N VAL A 20 3.00 -1.29 -13.34
CA VAL A 20 1.93 -0.29 -13.25
C VAL A 20 1.86 0.21 -11.81
N LEU A 21 2.04 1.50 -11.61
CA LEU A 21 1.84 2.15 -10.33
C LEU A 21 0.49 2.86 -10.32
N ILE A 22 -0.31 2.60 -9.30
CA ILE A 22 -1.62 3.25 -9.07
C ILE A 22 -1.56 4.00 -7.75
N ASP A 23 -1.62 5.31 -7.80
CA ASP A 23 -1.66 6.20 -6.65
C ASP A 23 -3.00 6.98 -6.69
N TYR A 24 -3.94 6.63 -5.84
CA TYR A 24 -4.02 5.55 -4.87
C TYR A 24 -5.41 4.90 -4.91
N LEU A 25 -5.54 3.73 -4.27
CA LEU A 25 -6.72 2.86 -4.34
C LEU A 25 -8.06 3.58 -4.10
N HIS A 26 -8.12 4.44 -3.08
CA HIS A 26 -9.37 5.06 -2.66
C HIS A 26 -9.92 6.10 -3.65
N LEU A 27 -9.17 6.49 -4.68
CA LEU A 27 -9.63 7.35 -5.77
C LEU A 27 -10.36 6.56 -6.88
N ILE A 28 -10.26 5.23 -6.87
CA ILE A 28 -10.90 4.40 -7.88
C ILE A 28 -12.36 4.19 -7.52
N ASN A 29 -13.24 4.48 -8.47
CA ASN A 29 -14.66 4.15 -8.40
C ASN A 29 -14.96 2.95 -9.30
N ALA A 30 -15.59 1.93 -8.76
CA ALA A 30 -15.76 0.67 -9.47
C ALA A 30 -17.20 0.15 -9.58
N SER A 31 -18.10 0.54 -8.69
CA SER A 31 -19.45 0.01 -8.61
C SER A 31 -20.39 0.95 -7.87
N ASP A 32 -21.69 0.65 -7.95
CA ASP A 32 -22.73 1.27 -7.14
C ASP A 32 -22.83 0.69 -5.72
N GLU A 33 -21.85 -0.14 -5.32
CA GLU A 33 -21.77 -0.72 -3.98
C GLU A 33 -21.60 0.39 -2.93
N LYS A 34 -22.53 0.45 -1.99
CA LYS A 34 -22.59 1.48 -0.95
C LYS A 34 -21.59 1.24 0.17
N ILE A 35 -21.19 -0.02 0.38
CA ILE A 35 -20.24 -0.40 1.42
C ILE A 35 -18.84 -0.27 0.85
N ARG A 36 -18.09 0.73 1.34
CA ARG A 36 -16.77 1.08 0.81
C ARG A 36 -15.78 -0.08 0.81
N GLU A 37 -15.75 -0.86 1.86
CA GLU A 37 -14.87 -2.03 1.98
C GLU A 37 -15.12 -3.05 0.85
N LYS A 38 -16.38 -3.39 0.57
CA LYS A 38 -16.74 -4.29 -0.52
C LYS A 38 -16.34 -3.71 -1.88
N GLN A 39 -16.50 -2.41 -2.05
CA GLN A 39 -16.06 -1.72 -3.27
C GLN A 39 -14.55 -1.84 -3.46
N LEU A 40 -13.76 -1.59 -2.41
CA LEU A 40 -12.30 -1.69 -2.47
C LEU A 40 -11.84 -3.13 -2.76
N ARG A 41 -12.47 -4.13 -2.10
CA ARG A 41 -12.21 -5.55 -2.38
C ARG A 41 -12.51 -5.90 -3.84
N TYR A 42 -13.63 -5.45 -4.38
CA TYR A 42 -14.00 -5.65 -5.80
C TYR A 42 -12.96 -5.03 -6.75
N ILE A 43 -12.47 -3.82 -6.46
CA ILE A 43 -11.39 -3.17 -7.21
C ILE A 43 -10.12 -4.03 -7.19
N CYS A 44 -9.70 -4.49 -6.02
CA CYS A 44 -8.51 -5.33 -5.87
C CYS A 44 -8.65 -6.63 -6.67
N GLN A 45 -9.83 -7.26 -6.68
CA GLN A 45 -10.08 -8.46 -7.48
C GLN A 45 -9.92 -8.20 -8.98
N ILE A 46 -10.50 -7.11 -9.50
CA ILE A 46 -10.37 -6.73 -10.92
C ILE A 46 -8.90 -6.48 -11.29
N LEU A 47 -8.16 -5.80 -10.40
CA LEU A 47 -6.73 -5.55 -10.62
C LEU A 47 -5.93 -6.83 -10.59
N LYS A 48 -6.22 -7.75 -9.66
CA LYS A 48 -5.60 -9.07 -9.59
C LYS A 48 -5.83 -9.90 -10.86
N ASP A 49 -7.06 -9.89 -11.37
CA ASP A 49 -7.39 -10.58 -12.63
C ASP A 49 -6.62 -9.95 -13.80
N ALA A 50 -6.49 -8.61 -13.80
CA ALA A 50 -5.71 -7.92 -14.83
C ALA A 50 -4.22 -8.25 -14.77
N THR A 51 -3.61 -8.44 -13.57
CA THR A 51 -2.20 -8.88 -13.48
C THR A 51 -1.98 -10.23 -14.15
N LYS A 52 -2.91 -11.17 -13.94
CA LYS A 52 -2.84 -12.51 -14.55
C LYS A 52 -3.07 -12.47 -16.05
N GLU A 53 -4.11 -11.74 -16.50
CA GLU A 53 -4.49 -11.65 -17.92
C GLU A 53 -3.40 -10.97 -18.77
N LEU A 54 -2.77 -9.92 -18.22
CA LEU A 54 -1.84 -9.07 -18.98
C LEU A 54 -0.36 -9.34 -18.65
N HIS A 55 -0.08 -10.26 -17.74
CA HIS A 55 1.27 -10.57 -17.27
C HIS A 55 2.05 -9.31 -16.82
N VAL A 56 1.42 -8.48 -15.99
CA VAL A 56 1.98 -7.25 -15.42
C VAL A 56 2.04 -7.30 -13.91
N THR A 57 2.97 -6.55 -13.31
CA THR A 57 2.99 -6.26 -11.88
C THR A 57 2.26 -4.96 -11.62
N ILE A 58 1.29 -4.96 -10.70
CA ILE A 58 0.60 -3.75 -10.25
C ILE A 58 1.05 -3.42 -8.83
N ILE A 59 1.57 -2.22 -8.64
CA ILE A 59 1.87 -1.63 -7.34
C ILE A 59 0.74 -0.65 -7.03
N LEU A 60 0.01 -0.91 -5.95
CA LEU A 60 -1.17 -0.15 -5.57
C LEU A 60 -0.93 0.55 -4.25
N ALA A 61 -0.84 1.88 -4.27
CA ALA A 61 -0.76 2.66 -3.05
C ALA A 61 -2.12 2.67 -2.32
N SER A 62 -2.08 2.57 -1.01
CA SER A 62 -3.25 2.63 -0.14
C SER A 62 -2.92 3.37 1.15
N GLN A 63 -3.92 4.02 1.74
CA GLN A 63 -3.78 4.66 3.04
C GLN A 63 -4.24 3.70 4.13
N CYS A 64 -3.51 3.69 5.24
CA CYS A 64 -3.96 3.04 6.46
C CYS A 64 -5.11 3.82 7.12
N HIS A 65 -5.88 3.17 7.95
CA HIS A 65 -6.96 3.79 8.72
C HIS A 65 -6.43 4.92 9.62
N ARG A 66 -7.16 6.05 9.71
CA ARG A 66 -6.79 7.18 10.56
C ARG A 66 -6.79 6.84 12.05
N SER A 67 -7.46 5.77 12.46
CA SER A 67 -7.47 5.26 13.84
C SER A 67 -6.09 4.83 14.36
N ILE A 68 -5.08 4.65 13.49
CA ILE A 68 -3.71 4.37 13.91
C ILE A 68 -3.19 5.43 14.86
N SER A 69 -3.46 6.72 14.61
CA SER A 69 -2.96 7.83 15.44
C SER A 69 -3.54 7.84 16.86
N SER A 70 -4.61 7.11 17.13
CA SER A 70 -5.23 6.99 18.46
C SER A 70 -4.83 5.71 19.21
N LYS A 71 -4.03 4.83 18.60
CA LYS A 71 -3.55 3.60 19.23
C LYS A 71 -2.41 3.92 20.19
N THR A 72 -2.30 3.14 21.26
CA THR A 72 -1.17 3.19 22.20
C THR A 72 0.15 2.84 21.49
N ARG A 73 0.09 2.04 20.44
CA ARG A 73 1.21 1.68 19.57
C ARG A 73 0.88 2.06 18.12
N VAL A 74 1.63 2.98 17.57
CA VAL A 74 1.36 3.62 16.25
C VAL A 74 1.95 2.86 15.07
N ILE A 75 2.62 1.71 15.31
CA ILE A 75 3.20 0.89 14.23
C ILE A 75 2.05 0.24 13.45
N PRO A 76 1.96 0.46 12.13
CA PRO A 76 0.90 -0.09 11.31
C PRO A 76 1.00 -1.62 11.20
N THR A 77 -0.14 -2.27 11.16
CA THR A 77 -0.30 -3.71 10.94
C THR A 77 -1.26 -3.94 9.77
N LEU A 78 -1.42 -5.19 9.33
CA LEU A 78 -2.39 -5.53 8.27
C LEU A 78 -3.82 -5.14 8.63
N GLU A 79 -4.19 -5.20 9.90
CA GLU A 79 -5.53 -4.80 10.40
C GLU A 79 -5.82 -3.31 10.18
N ASP A 80 -4.79 -2.49 10.00
CA ASP A 80 -4.93 -1.07 9.76
C ASP A 80 -5.18 -0.73 8.28
N LEU A 81 -5.13 -1.73 7.42
CA LEU A 81 -5.58 -1.59 6.04
C LEU A 81 -7.11 -1.69 6.00
N SER A 82 -7.75 -0.76 5.30
CA SER A 82 -9.22 -0.80 5.07
C SER A 82 -9.64 -1.95 4.13
N LEU A 83 -8.86 -3.02 4.06
CA LEU A 83 -8.95 -4.07 3.07
C LEU A 83 -8.87 -5.45 3.74
N SER A 84 -10.01 -6.10 3.89
CA SER A 84 -10.09 -7.55 4.11
C SER A 84 -9.76 -8.29 2.81
N SER A 85 -8.53 -8.15 2.29
CA SER A 85 -8.16 -8.64 0.96
C SER A 85 -6.84 -9.41 0.94
N GLU A 86 -6.43 -9.96 2.08
CA GLU A 86 -5.19 -10.74 2.22
C GLU A 86 -5.13 -11.96 1.29
N ASP A 87 -6.29 -12.47 0.88
CA ASP A 87 -6.46 -13.57 -0.06
C ASP A 87 -6.32 -13.14 -1.54
N ILE A 88 -6.41 -11.84 -1.82
CA ILE A 88 -6.33 -11.27 -3.18
C ILE A 88 -4.93 -10.71 -3.46
N ILE A 89 -4.31 -10.08 -2.46
CA ILE A 89 -3.05 -9.36 -2.58
C ILE A 89 -1.89 -10.32 -2.31
N ASP A 90 -0.87 -10.34 -3.17
CA ASP A 90 0.28 -11.23 -3.01
C ASP A 90 1.20 -10.75 -1.88
N ASP A 91 1.58 -9.47 -1.93
CA ASP A 91 2.51 -8.85 -1.01
C ASP A 91 1.94 -7.51 -0.50
N VAL A 92 2.11 -7.24 0.80
CA VAL A 92 1.74 -5.95 1.41
C VAL A 92 2.98 -5.33 2.02
N TRP A 93 3.23 -4.08 1.67
CA TRP A 93 4.34 -3.29 2.18
C TRP A 93 3.79 -2.14 3.03
N LEU A 94 4.02 -2.19 4.33
CA LEU A 94 3.62 -1.14 5.25
C LEU A 94 4.82 -0.24 5.55
N LEU A 95 4.72 1.02 5.13
CA LEU A 95 5.72 2.04 5.42
C LEU A 95 5.34 2.76 6.70
N TYR A 96 6.24 2.77 7.67
CA TYR A 96 6.10 3.46 8.94
C TYR A 96 7.21 4.49 9.14
N ARG A 97 6.83 5.70 9.52
CA ARG A 97 7.75 6.76 9.89
C ARG A 97 7.36 7.30 11.27
N PRO A 98 8.17 7.04 12.31
CA PRO A 98 7.89 7.51 13.67
C PRO A 98 7.63 9.02 13.74
N SER A 99 8.48 9.82 13.08
CA SER A 99 8.40 11.28 13.08
C SER A 99 7.10 11.84 12.49
N TYR A 100 6.44 11.12 11.59
CA TYR A 100 5.11 11.49 11.08
C TYR A 100 4.07 11.51 12.21
N TYR A 101 4.24 10.64 13.22
CA TYR A 101 3.39 10.56 14.40
C TYR A 101 3.95 11.35 15.60
N LYS A 102 4.95 12.23 15.37
CA LYS A 102 5.63 13.03 16.40
C LYS A 102 6.37 12.17 17.45
N ILE A 103 6.83 11.01 17.05
CA ILE A 103 7.69 10.13 17.84
C ILE A 103 9.11 10.38 17.33
N PHE A 104 9.98 10.93 18.20
CA PHE A 104 11.34 11.31 17.84
C PHE A 104 12.39 10.43 18.53
N GLU A 105 11.98 9.68 19.56
CA GLU A 105 12.81 8.74 20.29
C GLU A 105 12.08 7.40 20.41
N ASP A 106 12.84 6.30 20.38
CA ASP A 106 12.32 4.95 20.64
C ASP A 106 12.28 4.65 22.15
N GLU A 107 11.87 3.42 22.53
CA GLU A 107 11.79 2.98 23.94
C GLU A 107 13.17 2.94 24.63
N GLN A 108 14.27 2.96 23.89
CA GLN A 108 15.64 2.96 24.35
C GLN A 108 16.28 4.35 24.29
N ALA A 109 15.49 5.42 24.06
CA ALA A 109 15.91 6.81 23.88
C ALA A 109 16.88 7.04 22.70
N ASN A 110 16.83 6.20 21.66
CA ASN A 110 17.53 6.46 20.41
C ASN A 110 16.71 7.42 19.54
N ASP A 111 17.40 8.33 18.85
CA ASP A 111 16.80 9.24 17.89
C ASP A 111 16.27 8.48 16.65
N VAL A 112 14.98 8.57 16.41
CA VAL A 112 14.28 7.95 15.26
C VAL A 112 13.67 8.99 14.31
N THR A 113 14.06 10.26 14.41
CA THR A 113 13.52 11.37 13.63
C THR A 113 13.59 11.10 12.12
N ASN A 114 14.69 10.54 11.65
CA ASN A 114 14.97 10.27 10.25
C ASN A 114 14.83 8.77 9.88
N ILE A 115 14.16 7.99 10.71
CA ILE A 115 13.97 6.56 10.45
C ILE A 115 12.64 6.33 9.72
N ALA A 116 12.67 5.41 8.75
CA ALA A 116 11.51 4.84 8.13
C ALA A 116 11.65 3.31 8.10
N ASP A 117 10.65 2.63 8.60
CA ASP A 117 10.58 1.17 8.62
C ASP A 117 9.65 0.69 7.51
N LEU A 118 10.09 -0.31 6.76
CA LEU A 118 9.28 -1.00 5.75
C LEU A 118 9.02 -2.43 6.22
N HIS A 119 7.78 -2.74 6.50
CA HIS A 119 7.36 -4.08 6.91
C HIS A 119 6.75 -4.81 5.71
N LEU A 120 7.36 -5.92 5.31
CA LEU A 120 6.86 -6.77 4.23
C LEU A 120 6.02 -7.92 4.80
N TYR A 121 4.82 -8.07 4.25
CA TYR A 121 3.92 -9.18 4.54
C TYR A 121 3.65 -9.98 3.26
N LYS A 122 3.62 -11.31 3.39
CA LYS A 122 3.27 -12.24 2.33
C LYS A 122 2.32 -13.30 2.86
N GLY A 123 1.18 -13.49 2.18
CA GLY A 123 0.15 -14.43 2.64
C GLY A 123 -0.31 -14.15 4.08
N GLY A 124 -0.48 -12.89 4.47
CA GLY A 124 -0.91 -12.48 5.80
C GLY A 124 0.17 -12.57 6.90
N LYS A 125 1.39 -12.99 6.59
CA LYS A 125 2.49 -13.12 7.56
C LYS A 125 3.60 -12.12 7.28
N LYS A 126 4.13 -11.47 8.33
CA LYS A 126 5.32 -10.62 8.24
C LYS A 126 6.53 -11.49 7.89
N VAL A 127 7.23 -11.16 6.79
CA VAL A 127 8.37 -11.93 6.29
C VAL A 127 9.70 -11.17 6.44
N SER A 128 9.68 -9.84 6.41
CA SER A 128 10.87 -9.03 6.67
C SER A 128 10.51 -7.64 7.20
N GLU A 129 11.52 -6.98 7.73
CA GLU A 129 11.51 -5.58 8.15
C GLU A 129 12.83 -4.96 7.74
N GLU A 130 12.73 -3.84 7.01
CA GLU A 130 13.89 -3.09 6.54
C GLU A 130 13.82 -1.67 7.08
N LYS A 131 14.96 -1.14 7.52
CA LYS A 131 15.09 0.24 8.01
C LYS A 131 15.80 1.09 6.98
N PHE A 132 15.23 2.26 6.75
CA PHE A 132 15.78 3.27 5.85
C PHE A 132 15.98 4.58 6.57
N ILE A 133 16.93 5.36 6.11
CA ILE A 133 17.07 6.76 6.48
C ILE A 133 16.16 7.56 5.54
N PHE A 134 15.30 8.38 6.11
CA PHE A 134 14.45 9.30 5.37
C PHE A 134 14.92 10.73 5.62
N ASP A 135 15.54 11.34 4.62
CA ASP A 135 15.97 12.73 4.73
C ASP A 135 14.76 13.66 4.56
N ILE A 136 14.33 14.29 5.66
CA ILE A 136 13.18 15.20 5.67
C ILE A 136 13.48 16.51 4.95
N SER A 137 14.73 16.92 4.84
CA SER A 137 15.16 18.16 4.17
C SER A 137 15.06 18.02 2.65
N ILE A 138 15.31 16.82 2.16
CA ILE A 138 15.19 16.45 0.75
C ILE A 138 14.35 15.16 0.74
N PRO A 139 12.99 15.23 0.73
CA PRO A 139 12.14 14.06 0.96
C PRO A 139 12.51 12.85 0.09
N LYS A 140 13.47 12.06 0.53
CA LYS A 140 13.96 10.84 -0.13
C LYS A 140 14.40 9.80 0.90
N PHE A 141 14.36 8.55 0.48
CA PHE A 141 14.98 7.44 1.22
C PHE A 141 16.43 7.28 0.79
N ILE A 142 17.29 6.98 1.76
CA ILE A 142 18.72 6.72 1.58
C ILE A 142 19.03 5.32 2.12
#